data_1c2763f5fa723552ce7d70062cd6952a
#
_entry.id   1c2763f5fa723552ce7d70062cd6952a
#
_cell.length_a   1.000
_cell.length_b   1.000
_cell.length_c   1.000
_cell.angle_alpha   90.00
_cell.angle_beta   90.00
_cell.angle_gamma   90.00
#
_symmetry.space_group_name_H-M   'P 1'
#
loop_
_entity.id
_entity.type
_entity.pdbx_description
1 polymer ?
#
loop_
_entity_poly.entity_id
_entity_poly.type
_entity_poly.pdbx_seq_one_letter_code
_entity_poly.pdbx_strand_id
1 'polypeptide(L)'
;MKNGMLVPTLKKILLGTAAILTAVGRIAAQRGCTLSAQGGDDAPQLLRAVRSCDTTRIPKGTTLNIATRMNMTGLSNKKIQLEGTLRFNPDLPYWTGNGFFIPFQTQITFWLLGGENIVLTGGGTLDGAGQLWYDTFATNSSLLRPITLTIFQATNVLVEDITMVNGPEWTNLINEANGVVYNNIRITAVSNSSHNPANTDGWNVYRSNDVTIKNSVIVNGDDCVAFKPNATNVLVENLDCTGSHGISVGSLGQFPGMFDIVQNVTAHNIKMSDAQNGARIKAWAGQNVGSGIVQNITFSNFVVSNVDHPVVIDQCYMTSASECAQFPSNTFIEDIVFRNISGVSSGSTVASLNCSPDGRCTNIEVDDLNLSAPSGPPDFECSNVVLSGDSAELFPECSET
;
A
#
# COMPACT_ATOMS: atom_id res chain seq x y z
N MET A 1 1.63 16.63 -100.08
CA MET A 1 0.30 17.02 -100.60
C MET A 1 -0.71 16.75 -99.45
N LYS A 2 -1.55 17.76 -99.21
CA LYS A 2 -2.72 17.85 -98.35
C LYS A 2 -2.45 18.05 -96.85
N ASN A 3 -2.64 19.27 -96.53
CA ASN A 3 -2.82 19.86 -95.22
C ASN A 3 -4.08 19.32 -94.51
N GLY A 4 -3.99 19.05 -93.25
CA GLY A 4 -5.11 18.82 -92.34
C GLY A 4 -4.89 19.69 -91.04
N MET A 5 -5.71 20.73 -91.00
CA MET A 5 -5.75 21.70 -89.91
C MET A 5 -6.45 21.12 -88.69
N LEU A 6 -5.82 21.08 -87.57
CA LEU A 6 -6.42 20.66 -86.29
C LEU A 6 -6.82 21.88 -85.46
N VAL A 7 -8.12 21.94 -85.14
CA VAL A 7 -8.71 22.95 -84.22
C VAL A 7 -8.47 22.58 -82.76
N PRO A 8 -8.08 23.47 -81.87
CA PRO A 8 -7.92 23.13 -80.47
C PRO A 8 -9.26 23.21 -79.70
N THR A 9 -9.59 22.12 -79.04
CA THR A 9 -10.73 21.99 -78.11
C THR A 9 -10.43 22.63 -76.77
N LEU A 10 -11.23 23.62 -76.37
CA LEU A 10 -11.18 24.20 -75.01
C LEU A 10 -11.65 23.15 -73.99
N LYS A 11 -10.76 22.76 -73.06
CA LYS A 11 -11.13 22.02 -71.84
C LYS A 11 -11.63 23.03 -70.80
N LYS A 12 -12.88 22.87 -70.39
CA LYS A 12 -13.47 23.53 -69.22
C LYS A 12 -12.80 23.02 -67.96
N ILE A 13 -12.14 23.90 -67.19
CA ILE A 13 -11.66 23.61 -65.86
C ILE A 13 -12.83 23.79 -64.90
N LEU A 14 -13.29 22.68 -64.30
CA LEU A 14 -14.21 22.72 -63.16
C LEU A 14 -13.37 23.03 -61.91
N LEU A 15 -13.56 24.19 -61.30
CA LEU A 15 -13.10 24.48 -59.97
C LEU A 15 -14.01 23.71 -58.97
N GLY A 16 -13.48 22.63 -58.42
CA GLY A 16 -14.09 21.95 -57.29
C GLY A 16 -13.80 22.74 -56.01
N THR A 17 -14.81 23.39 -55.43
CA THR A 17 -14.74 23.95 -54.08
C THR A 17 -14.68 22.81 -53.05
N ALA A 18 -13.51 22.53 -52.52
CA ALA A 18 -13.35 21.62 -51.34
C ALA A 18 -13.92 22.31 -50.10
N ALA A 19 -15.05 21.85 -49.63
CA ALA A 19 -15.59 22.24 -48.33
C ALA A 19 -14.73 21.61 -47.24
N ILE A 20 -13.92 22.42 -46.55
CA ILE A 20 -13.21 22.01 -45.34
C ILE A 20 -14.26 21.92 -44.24
N LEU A 21 -14.69 20.69 -43.91
CA LEU A 21 -15.45 20.42 -42.70
C LEU A 21 -14.47 20.56 -41.53
N THR A 22 -14.44 21.69 -40.86
CA THR A 22 -13.86 21.85 -39.54
C THR A 22 -14.72 21.07 -38.55
N ALA A 23 -14.28 19.88 -38.17
CA ALA A 23 -14.83 19.16 -37.04
C ALA A 23 -14.53 19.98 -35.78
N VAL A 24 -15.43 20.85 -35.38
CA VAL A 24 -15.42 21.49 -34.07
C VAL A 24 -15.77 20.39 -33.07
N GLY A 25 -14.74 19.75 -32.50
CA GLY A 25 -14.90 18.87 -31.34
C GLY A 25 -15.60 19.67 -30.24
N ARG A 26 -16.87 19.36 -29.97
CA ARG A 26 -17.55 19.91 -28.79
C ARG A 26 -16.78 19.39 -27.58
N ILE A 27 -15.99 20.24 -26.92
CA ILE A 27 -15.52 20.00 -25.58
C ILE A 27 -16.81 19.94 -24.73
N ALA A 28 -17.22 18.73 -24.37
CA ALA A 28 -18.34 18.55 -23.45
C ALA A 28 -17.98 19.28 -22.16
N ALA A 29 -18.84 20.19 -21.71
CA ALA A 29 -18.62 20.91 -20.45
C ALA A 29 -18.51 19.86 -19.34
N GLN A 30 -17.41 19.89 -18.59
CA GLN A 30 -17.14 18.94 -17.51
C GLN A 30 -18.23 19.10 -16.44
N ARG A 31 -18.98 18.02 -16.18
CA ARG A 31 -20.09 18.03 -15.23
C ARG A 31 -19.57 17.94 -13.80
N GLY A 32 -19.76 18.98 -13.01
CA GLY A 32 -19.42 19.01 -11.57
C GLY A 32 -20.65 18.81 -10.69
N CYS A 33 -20.52 18.06 -9.61
CA CYS A 33 -21.47 17.91 -8.52
C CYS A 33 -20.86 18.38 -7.21
N THR A 34 -21.59 19.20 -6.44
CA THR A 34 -21.19 19.59 -5.08
C THR A 34 -22.18 19.01 -4.09
N LEU A 35 -21.69 18.37 -3.05
CA LEU A 35 -22.50 17.67 -2.05
C LEU A 35 -22.62 18.48 -0.76
N SER A 36 -23.70 18.26 -0.05
CA SER A 36 -23.94 18.74 1.33
C SER A 36 -24.48 17.60 2.18
N ALA A 37 -24.22 17.66 3.50
CA ALA A 37 -24.74 16.67 4.44
C ALA A 37 -26.28 16.72 4.49
N GLN A 38 -26.92 15.56 4.52
CA GLN A 38 -28.38 15.43 4.55
C GLN A 38 -28.94 14.99 5.92
N GLY A 39 -28.06 14.81 6.91
CA GLY A 39 -28.46 14.46 8.28
C GLY A 39 -28.75 12.98 8.52
N GLY A 40 -28.41 12.11 7.56
CA GLY A 40 -28.56 10.67 7.67
C GLY A 40 -27.38 9.93 7.01
N ASP A 41 -27.65 8.84 6.27
CA ASP A 41 -26.64 8.16 5.47
C ASP A 41 -26.42 8.91 4.16
N ASP A 42 -25.23 9.47 4.01
CA ASP A 42 -24.84 10.24 2.83
C ASP A 42 -24.18 9.35 1.73
N ALA A 43 -23.90 8.08 2.00
CA ALA A 43 -23.31 7.17 1.01
C ALA A 43 -24.12 7.08 -0.30
N PRO A 44 -25.48 6.98 -0.29
CA PRO A 44 -26.25 6.89 -1.54
C PRO A 44 -26.14 8.15 -2.40
N GLN A 45 -26.08 9.36 -1.81
CA GLN A 45 -25.91 10.58 -2.62
C GLN A 45 -24.51 10.69 -3.19
N LEU A 46 -23.47 10.32 -2.42
CA LEU A 46 -22.09 10.31 -2.87
C LEU A 46 -21.91 9.33 -4.04
N LEU A 47 -22.44 8.11 -3.93
CA LEU A 47 -22.40 7.10 -5.00
C LEU A 47 -23.07 7.61 -6.29
N ARG A 48 -24.24 8.24 -6.20
CA ARG A 48 -24.90 8.81 -7.37
C ARG A 48 -24.09 9.94 -8.01
N ALA A 49 -23.51 10.81 -7.20
CA ALA A 49 -22.72 11.94 -7.70
C ALA A 49 -21.46 11.47 -8.43
N VAL A 50 -20.69 10.56 -7.84
CA VAL A 50 -19.45 10.03 -8.44
C VAL A 50 -19.74 9.31 -9.76
N ARG A 51 -20.85 8.58 -9.87
CA ARG A 51 -21.23 7.93 -11.12
C ARG A 51 -21.69 8.91 -12.20
N SER A 52 -22.42 9.97 -11.81
CA SER A 52 -23.07 10.89 -12.75
C SER A 52 -22.21 12.07 -13.16
N CYS A 53 -21.24 12.48 -12.33
CA CYS A 53 -20.42 13.68 -12.54
C CYS A 53 -18.97 13.29 -12.83
N ASP A 54 -18.26 14.13 -13.57
CA ASP A 54 -16.83 13.96 -13.83
C ASP A 54 -16.02 14.38 -12.60
N THR A 55 -16.49 15.42 -11.92
CA THR A 55 -15.93 15.87 -10.63
C THR A 55 -17.03 15.92 -9.58
N THR A 56 -16.79 15.22 -8.45
CA THR A 56 -17.65 15.24 -7.27
C THR A 56 -16.91 15.97 -6.16
N ARG A 57 -17.48 17.06 -5.66
CA ARG A 57 -16.87 17.89 -4.61
C ARG A 57 -17.61 17.74 -3.30
N ILE A 58 -16.86 17.47 -2.23
CA ILE A 58 -17.29 17.54 -0.84
C ILE A 58 -16.62 18.79 -0.24
N PRO A 59 -17.34 19.90 -0.06
CA PRO A 59 -16.74 21.18 0.33
C PRO A 59 -16.15 21.16 1.74
N LYS A 60 -15.19 22.04 1.98
CA LYS A 60 -14.62 22.28 3.30
C LYS A 60 -15.73 22.60 4.31
N GLY A 61 -15.64 22.02 5.51
CA GLY A 61 -16.65 22.16 6.56
C GLY A 61 -17.89 21.29 6.39
N THR A 62 -17.99 20.51 5.31
CA THR A 62 -19.04 19.49 5.13
C THR A 62 -18.56 18.16 5.68
N THR A 63 -19.32 17.52 6.56
CA THR A 63 -19.10 16.14 6.98
C THR A 63 -20.22 15.27 6.43
N LEU A 64 -19.89 14.36 5.53
CA LEU A 64 -20.80 13.33 5.05
C LEU A 64 -20.71 12.11 5.97
N ASN A 65 -21.85 11.68 6.49
CA ASN A 65 -21.95 10.51 7.34
C ASN A 65 -22.17 9.28 6.48
N ILE A 66 -21.24 8.30 6.54
CA ILE A 66 -21.26 7.09 5.74
C ILE A 66 -21.72 5.93 6.62
N ALA A 67 -22.95 5.51 6.48
CA ALA A 67 -23.55 4.45 7.27
C ALA A 67 -23.75 3.15 6.47
N THR A 68 -23.57 3.20 5.14
CA THR A 68 -23.62 2.01 4.27
C THR A 68 -22.40 1.92 3.37
N ARG A 69 -22.08 0.68 2.96
CA ARG A 69 -20.90 0.37 2.15
C ARG A 69 -20.93 1.06 0.77
N MET A 70 -19.77 1.47 0.28
CA MET A 70 -19.64 2.21 -0.96
C MET A 70 -18.94 1.38 -2.05
N ASN A 71 -19.71 0.92 -3.04
CA ASN A 71 -19.16 0.31 -4.24
C ASN A 71 -18.97 1.39 -5.32
N MET A 72 -17.73 1.80 -5.52
CA MET A 72 -17.32 2.72 -6.58
C MET A 72 -16.37 2.03 -7.57
N THR A 73 -16.64 0.78 -7.93
CA THR A 73 -15.90 0.07 -8.98
C THR A 73 -16.43 0.40 -10.36
N GLY A 74 -15.60 0.18 -11.39
CA GLY A 74 -15.97 0.42 -12.80
C GLY A 74 -16.13 1.89 -13.15
N LEU A 75 -15.51 2.79 -12.40
CA LEU A 75 -15.48 4.21 -12.73
C LEU A 75 -14.49 4.49 -13.87
N SER A 76 -14.71 5.56 -14.62
CA SER A 76 -13.77 6.01 -15.65
C SER A 76 -13.69 7.52 -15.68
N ASN A 77 -12.46 8.05 -15.66
CA ASN A 77 -12.16 9.49 -15.72
C ASN A 77 -12.92 10.29 -14.66
N LYS A 78 -12.77 9.93 -13.39
CA LYS A 78 -13.48 10.55 -12.26
C LYS A 78 -12.51 11.25 -11.31
N LYS A 79 -12.96 12.43 -10.84
CA LYS A 79 -12.29 13.18 -9.78
C LYS A 79 -13.22 13.31 -8.57
N ILE A 80 -12.74 12.86 -7.41
CA ILE A 80 -13.39 13.07 -6.12
C ILE A 80 -12.57 14.14 -5.40
N GLN A 81 -13.12 15.33 -5.27
CA GLN A 81 -12.50 16.45 -4.58
C GLN A 81 -13.04 16.52 -3.15
N LEU A 82 -12.36 15.83 -2.25
CA LEU A 82 -12.68 15.77 -0.83
C LEU A 82 -11.95 16.90 -0.10
N GLU A 83 -12.65 17.99 0.18
CA GLU A 83 -12.15 19.11 1.00
C GLU A 83 -12.74 19.07 2.42
N GLY A 84 -13.86 18.38 2.59
CA GLY A 84 -14.54 18.12 3.85
C GLY A 84 -14.16 16.80 4.47
N THR A 85 -15.11 16.13 5.11
CA THR A 85 -14.89 14.85 5.79
C THR A 85 -15.88 13.81 5.31
N LEU A 86 -15.38 12.59 5.04
CA LEU A 86 -16.19 11.38 5.00
C LEU A 86 -15.98 10.64 6.33
N ARG A 87 -17.02 10.53 7.13
CA ARG A 87 -16.98 9.84 8.42
C ARG A 87 -17.79 8.56 8.36
N PHE A 88 -17.15 7.44 8.61
CA PHE A 88 -17.82 6.15 8.69
C PHE A 88 -18.51 5.97 10.04
N ASN A 89 -19.78 5.55 9.99
CA ASN A 89 -20.54 5.32 11.21
C ASN A 89 -20.00 4.05 11.91
N PRO A 90 -19.66 4.06 13.21
CA PRO A 90 -19.13 2.89 13.93
C PRO A 90 -20.23 1.90 14.32
N ASP A 91 -21.03 1.44 13.36
CA ASP A 91 -22.05 0.40 13.53
C ASP A 91 -21.45 -0.99 13.31
N LEU A 92 -20.88 -1.58 14.36
CA LEU A 92 -20.20 -2.87 14.30
C LEU A 92 -21.12 -3.99 13.73
N PRO A 93 -22.36 -4.17 14.20
CA PRO A 93 -23.26 -5.19 13.65
C PRO A 93 -23.52 -5.05 12.15
N TYR A 94 -23.72 -3.81 11.69
CA TYR A 94 -23.92 -3.57 10.26
C TYR A 94 -22.67 -3.96 9.45
N TRP A 95 -21.52 -3.45 9.83
CA TRP A 95 -20.30 -3.58 9.01
C TRP A 95 -19.76 -5.01 8.99
N THR A 96 -19.81 -5.73 10.12
CA THR A 96 -19.39 -7.14 10.16
C THR A 96 -20.24 -8.03 9.25
N GLY A 97 -21.52 -7.67 9.04
CA GLY A 97 -22.43 -8.43 8.17
C GLY A 97 -22.53 -7.90 6.72
N ASN A 98 -22.12 -6.65 6.47
CA ASN A 98 -22.35 -6.00 5.17
C ASN A 98 -21.10 -5.39 4.53
N GLY A 99 -19.93 -5.36 5.18
CA GLY A 99 -18.67 -4.95 4.54
C GLY A 99 -18.41 -5.77 3.27
N PHE A 100 -17.69 -5.18 2.30
CA PHE A 100 -17.27 -5.98 1.13
C PHE A 100 -16.21 -6.97 1.57
N PHE A 101 -16.45 -8.25 1.35
CA PHE A 101 -15.54 -9.31 1.73
C PHE A 101 -14.34 -9.39 0.77
N ILE A 102 -13.14 -9.44 1.34
CA ILE A 102 -11.88 -9.67 0.67
C ILE A 102 -11.35 -11.03 1.13
N PRO A 103 -11.25 -12.03 0.24
CA PRO A 103 -10.85 -13.40 0.63
C PRO A 103 -9.46 -13.48 1.24
N PHE A 104 -8.54 -12.61 0.83
CA PHE A 104 -7.19 -12.56 1.37
C PHE A 104 -7.23 -12.20 2.86
N GLN A 105 -6.72 -13.08 3.70
CA GLN A 105 -6.71 -12.96 5.17
C GLN A 105 -8.09 -12.65 5.80
N THR A 106 -9.18 -13.04 5.12
CA THR A 106 -10.57 -12.91 5.63
C THR A 106 -10.93 -11.47 6.02
N GLN A 107 -10.64 -10.50 5.15
CA GLN A 107 -10.87 -9.09 5.40
C GLN A 107 -12.25 -8.60 4.94
N ILE A 108 -12.66 -7.45 5.46
CA ILE A 108 -13.80 -6.67 4.94
C ILE A 108 -13.37 -5.22 4.70
N THR A 109 -14.09 -4.49 3.86
CA THR A 109 -13.80 -3.06 3.62
C THR A 109 -15.08 -2.22 3.55
N PHE A 110 -14.95 -0.96 3.95
CA PHE A 110 -16.02 0.04 3.85
C PHE A 110 -16.27 0.46 2.41
N TRP A 111 -15.18 0.68 1.67
CA TRP A 111 -15.20 1.37 0.39
C TRP A 111 -14.31 0.68 -0.64
N LEU A 112 -14.93 0.25 -1.76
CA LEU A 112 -14.22 -0.18 -2.96
C LEU A 112 -14.18 0.99 -3.96
N LEU A 113 -12.99 1.47 -4.30
CA LEU A 113 -12.75 2.48 -5.32
C LEU A 113 -11.96 1.83 -6.47
N GLY A 114 -12.54 1.80 -7.68
CA GLY A 114 -11.91 1.10 -8.79
C GLY A 114 -12.41 1.50 -10.15
N GLY A 115 -11.65 1.10 -11.17
CA GLY A 115 -11.85 1.45 -12.57
C GLY A 115 -10.63 2.14 -13.16
N GLU A 116 -10.77 3.17 -13.97
CA GLU A 116 -9.68 3.76 -14.75
C GLU A 116 -9.63 5.28 -14.63
N ASN A 117 -8.41 5.84 -14.50
CA ASN A 117 -8.17 7.29 -14.43
C ASN A 117 -8.95 7.97 -13.31
N ILE A 118 -8.70 7.57 -12.07
CA ILE A 118 -9.41 8.07 -10.89
C ILE A 118 -8.49 8.97 -10.08
N VAL A 119 -9.02 10.12 -9.64
CA VAL A 119 -8.31 11.03 -8.74
C VAL A 119 -9.14 11.25 -7.47
N LEU A 120 -8.55 10.99 -6.31
CA LEU A 120 -9.07 11.35 -5.00
C LEU A 120 -8.11 12.38 -4.36
N THR A 121 -8.57 13.61 -4.16
CA THR A 121 -7.73 14.72 -3.68
C THR A 121 -8.57 15.76 -2.93
N GLY A 122 -7.93 16.78 -2.36
CA GLY A 122 -8.67 17.97 -1.88
C GLY A 122 -8.34 18.46 -0.48
N GLY A 123 -7.43 17.82 0.24
CA GLY A 123 -7.03 18.24 1.60
C GLY A 123 -8.00 17.85 2.70
N GLY A 124 -9.00 17.03 2.39
CA GLY A 124 -10.03 16.60 3.35
C GLY A 124 -9.66 15.34 4.13
N THR A 125 -10.65 14.79 4.83
CA THR A 125 -10.44 13.72 5.80
C THR A 125 -11.32 12.52 5.52
N LEU A 126 -10.72 11.31 5.60
CA LEU A 126 -11.42 10.04 5.81
C LEU A 126 -11.33 9.68 7.29
N ASP A 127 -12.45 9.61 7.99
CA ASP A 127 -12.52 9.24 9.41
C ASP A 127 -13.18 7.88 9.56
N GLY A 128 -12.37 6.86 9.90
CA GLY A 128 -12.82 5.48 10.10
C GLY A 128 -13.55 5.24 11.41
N ALA A 129 -13.59 6.25 12.31
CA ALA A 129 -14.23 6.17 13.64
C ALA A 129 -13.81 4.94 14.47
N GLY A 130 -12.51 4.61 14.46
CA GLY A 130 -11.94 3.35 14.92
C GLY A 130 -12.03 3.05 16.40
N GLN A 131 -12.27 4.05 17.29
CA GLN A 131 -12.16 3.83 18.74
C GLN A 131 -13.02 2.67 19.26
N LEU A 132 -14.29 2.59 18.85
CA LEU A 132 -15.17 1.49 19.26
C LEU A 132 -14.66 0.13 18.76
N TRP A 133 -14.02 0.13 17.58
CA TRP A 133 -13.43 -1.07 17.00
C TRP A 133 -12.21 -1.54 17.80
N TYR A 134 -11.32 -0.61 18.22
CA TYR A 134 -10.15 -0.94 19.04
C TYR A 134 -10.57 -1.55 20.37
N ASP A 135 -11.51 -0.89 21.06
CA ASP A 135 -12.01 -1.34 22.36
C ASP A 135 -12.68 -2.72 22.29
N THR A 136 -13.46 -2.96 21.23
CA THR A 136 -14.14 -4.25 21.06
C THR A 136 -13.18 -5.35 20.64
N PHE A 137 -12.24 -5.08 19.74
CA PHE A 137 -11.25 -6.05 19.27
C PHE A 137 -10.33 -6.53 20.40
N ALA A 138 -9.99 -5.68 21.34
CA ALA A 138 -9.17 -6.04 22.49
C ALA A 138 -9.78 -7.17 23.35
N THR A 139 -11.12 -7.32 23.32
CA THR A 139 -11.84 -8.37 24.03
C THR A 139 -12.41 -9.45 23.11
N ASN A 140 -12.44 -9.22 21.80
CA ASN A 140 -12.94 -10.14 20.78
C ASN A 140 -12.05 -10.09 19.54
N SER A 141 -10.96 -10.82 19.56
CA SER A 141 -9.98 -10.86 18.46
C SER A 141 -10.47 -11.48 17.16
N SER A 142 -11.67 -12.08 17.15
CA SER A 142 -12.33 -12.57 15.92
C SER A 142 -13.23 -11.53 15.24
N LEU A 143 -13.33 -10.32 15.79
CA LEU A 143 -14.11 -9.24 15.20
C LEU A 143 -13.54 -8.85 13.83
N LEU A 144 -14.34 -9.00 12.78
CA LEU A 144 -13.99 -8.48 11.46
C LEU A 144 -14.12 -6.96 11.49
N ARG A 145 -13.02 -6.29 11.20
CA ARG A 145 -12.93 -4.81 11.18
C ARG A 145 -12.74 -4.33 9.75
N PRO A 146 -13.45 -3.28 9.32
CA PRO A 146 -13.35 -2.84 7.92
C PRO A 146 -12.05 -2.08 7.63
N ILE A 147 -11.42 -2.42 6.51
CA ILE A 147 -10.41 -1.58 5.85
C ILE A 147 -11.07 -0.26 5.45
N THR A 148 -10.37 0.87 5.64
CA THR A 148 -10.96 2.19 5.39
C THR A 148 -11.16 2.46 3.91
N LEU A 149 -10.14 2.23 3.07
CA LEU A 149 -10.19 2.43 1.62
C LEU A 149 -9.51 1.26 0.91
N THR A 150 -10.22 0.65 -0.03
CA THR A 150 -9.63 -0.35 -0.94
C THR A 150 -9.65 0.17 -2.37
N ILE A 151 -8.46 0.37 -2.96
CA ILE A 151 -8.31 0.52 -4.41
C ILE A 151 -8.43 -0.88 -5.00
N PHE A 152 -9.47 -1.11 -5.80
CA PHE A 152 -9.85 -2.45 -6.24
C PHE A 152 -10.04 -2.54 -7.73
N GLN A 153 -9.29 -3.45 -8.39
CA GLN A 153 -9.36 -3.69 -9.84
C GLN A 153 -9.30 -2.37 -10.64
N ALA A 154 -8.22 -1.62 -10.39
CA ALA A 154 -8.09 -0.25 -10.88
C ALA A 154 -6.82 -0.05 -11.69
N THR A 155 -6.88 0.90 -12.62
CA THR A 155 -5.73 1.33 -13.41
C THR A 155 -5.63 2.85 -13.40
N ASN A 156 -4.41 3.38 -13.18
CA ASN A 156 -4.11 4.81 -13.15
C ASN A 156 -4.95 5.56 -12.10
N VAL A 157 -4.61 5.36 -10.84
CA VAL A 157 -5.28 5.99 -9.69
C VAL A 157 -4.30 6.92 -8.97
N LEU A 158 -4.74 8.12 -8.69
CA LEU A 158 -4.03 9.09 -7.85
C LEU A 158 -4.84 9.37 -6.59
N VAL A 159 -4.24 9.13 -5.43
CA VAL A 159 -4.75 9.58 -4.12
C VAL A 159 -3.74 10.57 -3.55
N GLU A 160 -4.13 11.81 -3.41
CA GLU A 160 -3.20 12.84 -2.91
C GLU A 160 -3.85 13.86 -1.97
N ASP A 161 -3.03 14.43 -1.09
CA ASP A 161 -3.47 15.48 -0.17
C ASP A 161 -4.67 15.04 0.70
N ILE A 162 -4.66 13.82 1.23
CA ILE A 162 -5.75 13.29 2.07
C ILE A 162 -5.23 12.97 3.46
N THR A 163 -6.03 13.31 4.47
CA THR A 163 -5.84 12.87 5.86
C THR A 163 -6.75 11.67 6.12
N MET A 164 -6.20 10.60 6.71
CA MET A 164 -6.94 9.41 7.09
C MET A 164 -6.79 9.19 8.59
N VAL A 165 -7.91 9.16 9.32
CA VAL A 165 -7.86 9.05 10.78
C VAL A 165 -8.63 7.85 11.28
N ASN A 166 -8.05 7.19 12.27
CA ASN A 166 -8.70 6.14 13.06
C ASN A 166 -9.39 5.08 12.21
N GLY A 167 -8.69 4.51 11.24
CA GLY A 167 -9.13 3.30 10.54
C GLY A 167 -9.36 2.16 11.53
N PRO A 168 -10.44 1.36 11.42
CA PRO A 168 -10.70 0.24 12.32
C PRO A 168 -9.66 -0.86 12.26
N GLU A 169 -9.05 -1.03 11.11
CA GLU A 169 -8.00 -1.97 10.74
C GLU A 169 -7.10 -1.33 9.68
N TRP A 170 -6.61 -2.05 8.68
CA TRP A 170 -5.81 -1.49 7.60
C TRP A 170 -6.42 -0.20 7.05
N THR A 171 -5.61 0.82 6.96
CA THR A 171 -6.09 2.10 6.43
C THR A 171 -6.32 2.01 4.93
N ASN A 172 -5.35 1.43 4.20
CA ASN A 172 -5.44 1.27 2.75
C ASN A 172 -5.10 -0.16 2.33
N LEU A 173 -5.89 -0.69 1.39
CA LEU A 173 -5.56 -1.88 0.61
C LEU A 173 -5.53 -1.53 -0.87
N ILE A 174 -4.44 -1.87 -1.56
CA ILE A 174 -4.32 -1.79 -3.01
C ILE A 174 -4.40 -3.23 -3.52
N ASN A 175 -5.50 -3.57 -4.19
CA ASN A 175 -5.83 -4.95 -4.55
C ASN A 175 -6.16 -5.08 -6.04
N GLU A 176 -5.38 -5.89 -6.76
CA GLU A 176 -5.55 -6.14 -8.19
C GLU A 176 -5.52 -4.84 -9.02
N ALA A 177 -4.60 -3.93 -8.69
CA ALA A 177 -4.50 -2.63 -9.32
C ALA A 177 -3.14 -2.42 -10.00
N ASN A 178 -3.11 -1.49 -10.95
CA ASN A 178 -1.91 -1.14 -11.71
C ASN A 178 -1.79 0.38 -11.90
N GLY A 179 -0.60 0.95 -11.68
CA GLY A 179 -0.38 2.39 -11.81
C GLY A 179 -1.10 3.19 -10.71
N VAL A 180 -0.81 2.91 -9.44
CA VAL A 180 -1.44 3.58 -8.28
C VAL A 180 -0.42 4.49 -7.60
N VAL A 181 -0.78 5.75 -7.40
CA VAL A 181 0.06 6.71 -6.70
C VAL A 181 -0.67 7.24 -5.47
N TYR A 182 -0.03 7.12 -4.31
CA TYR A 182 -0.37 7.85 -3.09
C TYR A 182 0.70 8.90 -2.83
N ASN A 183 0.28 10.15 -2.67
CA ASN A 183 1.19 11.28 -2.46
C ASN A 183 0.66 12.25 -1.39
N ASN A 184 1.52 12.65 -0.47
CA ASN A 184 1.18 13.61 0.59
C ASN A 184 -0.04 13.17 1.42
N ILE A 185 0.03 11.94 1.95
CA ILE A 185 -1.00 11.36 2.81
C ILE A 185 -0.59 11.50 4.27
N ARG A 186 -1.54 11.80 5.12
CA ARG A 186 -1.37 11.74 6.58
C ARG A 186 -2.28 10.67 7.14
N ILE A 187 -1.69 9.67 7.80
CA ILE A 187 -2.44 8.60 8.49
C ILE A 187 -2.23 8.76 9.98
N THR A 188 -3.30 8.68 10.76
CA THR A 188 -3.23 8.67 12.22
C THR A 188 -4.24 7.68 12.78
N ALA A 189 -3.77 6.63 13.43
CA ALA A 189 -4.58 5.67 14.17
C ALA A 189 -4.11 5.69 15.62
N VAL A 190 -4.84 6.40 16.48
CA VAL A 190 -4.52 6.59 17.89
C VAL A 190 -5.74 6.27 18.73
N SER A 191 -5.55 5.48 19.78
CA SER A 191 -6.60 5.17 20.75
C SER A 191 -6.62 6.19 21.89
N ASN A 192 -7.81 6.52 22.37
CA ASN A 192 -8.02 7.33 23.57
C ASN A 192 -8.28 6.47 24.82
N SER A 193 -8.16 5.14 24.71
CA SER A 193 -8.25 4.15 25.79
C SER A 193 -6.92 3.41 25.97
N SER A 194 -6.89 2.42 26.85
CA SER A 194 -5.74 1.52 27.04
C SER A 194 -5.62 0.46 25.93
N HIS A 195 -6.53 0.37 24.99
CA HIS A 195 -6.55 -0.60 23.91
C HIS A 195 -5.89 -0.04 22.65
N ASN A 196 -4.74 -0.59 22.30
CA ASN A 196 -3.98 -0.13 21.15
C ASN A 196 -4.73 -0.40 19.81
N PRO A 197 -4.52 0.46 18.80
CA PRO A 197 -5.09 0.28 17.47
C PRO A 197 -4.33 -0.82 16.70
N ALA A 198 -4.59 -2.09 17.00
CA ALA A 198 -3.95 -3.23 16.36
C ALA A 198 -4.33 -3.37 14.89
N ASN A 199 -3.41 -3.85 14.05
CA ASN A 199 -3.55 -4.09 12.62
C ASN A 199 -3.95 -2.84 11.82
N THR A 200 -3.52 -1.67 12.25
CA THR A 200 -3.82 -0.41 11.56
C THR A 200 -2.73 -0.05 10.55
N ASP A 201 -2.39 -1.02 9.69
CA ASP A 201 -1.40 -0.84 8.62
C ASP A 201 -1.72 0.41 7.80
N GLY A 202 -0.70 1.18 7.43
CA GLY A 202 -0.87 2.35 6.57
C GLY A 202 -1.31 1.93 5.17
N TRP A 203 -0.54 1.04 4.53
CA TRP A 203 -0.85 0.47 3.23
C TRP A 203 -0.52 -1.02 3.16
N ASN A 204 -1.40 -1.76 2.51
CA ASN A 204 -1.17 -3.14 2.08
C ASN A 204 -1.24 -3.20 0.56
N VAL A 205 -0.17 -3.61 -0.10
CA VAL A 205 -0.10 -3.79 -1.55
C VAL A 205 -0.24 -5.28 -1.86
N TYR A 206 -1.35 -5.67 -2.48
CA TYR A 206 -1.68 -7.07 -2.75
C TYR A 206 -2.07 -7.27 -4.21
N ARG A 207 -1.47 -8.24 -4.91
CA ARG A 207 -1.75 -8.54 -6.33
C ARG A 207 -1.74 -7.30 -7.23
N SER A 208 -0.81 -6.38 -6.97
CA SER A 208 -0.78 -5.09 -7.63
C SER A 208 0.60 -4.77 -8.16
N ASN A 209 0.63 -4.01 -9.23
CA ASN A 209 1.84 -3.67 -9.96
C ASN A 209 1.93 -2.16 -10.17
N ASP A 210 3.15 -1.62 -10.25
CA ASP A 210 3.41 -0.20 -10.49
C ASP A 210 2.70 0.69 -9.45
N VAL A 211 3.14 0.57 -8.19
CA VAL A 211 2.59 1.32 -7.06
C VAL A 211 3.64 2.27 -6.50
N THR A 212 3.29 3.53 -6.32
CA THR A 212 4.12 4.54 -5.66
C THR A 212 3.43 5.09 -4.42
N ILE A 213 4.10 5.04 -3.27
CA ILE A 213 3.64 5.62 -2.00
C ILE A 213 4.71 6.60 -1.54
N LYS A 214 4.36 7.90 -1.41
CA LYS A 214 5.37 8.90 -1.13
C LYS A 214 4.93 10.10 -0.31
N ASN A 215 5.95 10.81 0.25
CA ASN A 215 5.79 12.10 0.92
C ASN A 215 4.71 12.08 2.03
N SER A 216 4.71 11.05 2.85
CA SER A 216 3.59 10.80 3.77
C SER A 216 4.05 10.62 5.21
N VAL A 217 3.14 10.92 6.14
CA VAL A 217 3.37 10.82 7.59
C VAL A 217 2.36 9.86 8.19
N ILE A 218 2.85 8.88 8.94
CA ILE A 218 2.05 7.77 9.45
C ILE A 218 2.29 7.62 10.96
N VAL A 219 1.20 7.61 11.72
CA VAL A 219 1.17 7.21 13.13
C VAL A 219 0.16 6.09 13.26
N ASN A 220 0.64 4.88 13.52
CA ASN A 220 -0.21 3.68 13.51
C ASN A 220 0.30 2.61 14.49
N GLY A 221 -0.37 1.48 14.56
CA GLY A 221 -0.05 0.37 15.46
C GLY A 221 0.21 -0.96 14.73
N ASP A 222 0.61 -0.92 13.46
CA ASP A 222 1.07 -2.08 12.68
C ASP A 222 1.97 -1.64 11.52
N ASP A 223 2.14 -2.43 10.45
CA ASP A 223 3.07 -2.09 9.36
C ASP A 223 2.78 -0.68 8.78
N CYS A 224 3.83 0.12 8.58
CA CYS A 224 3.70 1.39 7.86
C CYS A 224 3.30 1.11 6.40
N VAL A 225 4.03 0.21 5.75
CA VAL A 225 3.70 -0.36 4.44
C VAL A 225 3.99 -1.86 4.46
N ALA A 226 3.07 -2.66 3.95
CA ALA A 226 3.25 -4.10 3.78
C ALA A 226 3.08 -4.52 2.32
N PHE A 227 4.11 -5.16 1.75
CA PHE A 227 4.07 -5.75 0.42
C PHE A 227 3.58 -7.18 0.53
N LYS A 228 2.30 -7.40 0.29
CA LYS A 228 1.61 -8.70 0.37
C LYS A 228 1.83 -9.52 -0.92
N PRO A 229 1.40 -10.78 -0.98
CA PRO A 229 1.57 -11.63 -2.17
C PRO A 229 1.24 -10.95 -3.49
N ASN A 230 2.13 -11.12 -4.47
CA ASN A 230 2.04 -10.56 -5.82
C ASN A 230 2.06 -9.01 -5.89
N ALA A 231 2.76 -8.37 -4.95
CA ALA A 231 3.17 -6.98 -5.08
C ALA A 231 4.46 -6.89 -5.91
N THR A 232 4.42 -6.14 -7.01
CA THR A 232 5.55 -5.99 -7.92
C THR A 232 5.74 -4.55 -8.38
N ASN A 233 7.00 -4.15 -8.64
CA ASN A 233 7.35 -2.80 -9.09
C ASN A 233 6.78 -1.72 -8.17
N VAL A 234 7.20 -1.72 -6.90
CA VAL A 234 6.70 -0.79 -5.89
C VAL A 234 7.79 0.16 -5.44
N LEU A 235 7.47 1.45 -5.44
CA LEU A 235 8.31 2.51 -4.89
C LEU A 235 7.68 3.11 -3.64
N VAL A 236 8.43 3.11 -2.55
CA VAL A 236 8.07 3.79 -1.30
C VAL A 236 9.15 4.80 -0.99
N GLU A 237 8.80 6.08 -0.90
CA GLU A 237 9.79 7.12 -0.67
C GLU A 237 9.32 8.25 0.24
N ASN A 238 10.24 8.80 1.04
CA ASN A 238 9.99 9.96 1.89
C ASN A 238 8.82 9.74 2.87
N LEU A 239 8.87 8.68 3.65
CA LEU A 239 7.89 8.42 4.71
C LEU A 239 8.45 8.71 6.10
N ASP A 240 7.56 9.17 6.99
CA ASP A 240 7.81 9.34 8.42
C ASP A 240 6.81 8.47 9.19
N CYS A 241 7.27 7.34 9.75
CA CYS A 241 6.46 6.31 10.39
C CYS A 241 6.72 6.28 11.89
N THR A 242 5.67 6.45 12.70
CA THR A 242 5.75 6.38 14.17
C THR A 242 4.83 5.28 14.72
N GLY A 243 5.31 4.49 15.66
CA GLY A 243 4.53 3.42 16.31
C GLY A 243 4.34 2.16 15.45
N SER A 244 4.97 2.12 14.29
CA SER A 244 4.78 1.10 13.27
C SER A 244 5.47 -0.23 13.59
N HIS A 245 5.03 -1.30 12.90
CA HIS A 245 5.74 -2.59 12.87
C HIS A 245 6.77 -2.69 11.73
N GLY A 246 6.98 -1.65 10.93
CA GLY A 246 8.04 -1.57 9.92
C GLY A 246 7.54 -1.29 8.49
N ILE A 247 8.51 -1.22 7.58
CA ILE A 247 8.30 -1.37 6.14
C ILE A 247 8.56 -2.84 5.82
N SER A 248 7.50 -3.61 5.54
CA SER A 248 7.53 -5.06 5.61
C SER A 248 7.22 -5.74 4.28
N VAL A 249 8.11 -6.62 3.83
CA VAL A 249 7.75 -7.61 2.82
C VAL A 249 6.98 -8.75 3.50
N GLY A 250 5.76 -8.99 3.06
CA GLY A 250 5.00 -10.14 3.51
C GLY A 250 3.91 -9.84 4.56
N SER A 251 3.53 -10.88 5.30
CA SER A 251 4.12 -12.23 5.33
C SER A 251 3.79 -13.04 4.08
N LEU A 252 4.74 -13.86 3.63
CA LEU A 252 4.61 -14.74 2.47
C LEU A 252 4.60 -16.22 2.88
N GLY A 253 4.07 -17.07 2.01
CA GLY A 253 4.02 -18.50 2.24
C GLY A 253 2.95 -18.93 3.26
N GLN A 254 1.97 -18.11 3.58
CA GLN A 254 0.95 -18.42 4.59
C GLN A 254 0.03 -19.57 4.18
N PHE A 255 -0.33 -19.67 2.89
CA PHE A 255 -1.41 -20.56 2.46
C PHE A 255 -0.88 -21.76 1.67
N PRO A 256 -1.20 -23.01 2.06
CA PRO A 256 -0.76 -24.23 1.38
C PRO A 256 -1.09 -24.21 -0.13
N GLY A 257 -0.13 -24.65 -0.94
CA GLY A 257 -0.30 -24.75 -2.39
C GLY A 257 -0.24 -23.41 -3.14
N MET A 258 -0.06 -22.28 -2.43
CA MET A 258 0.15 -20.97 -3.05
C MET A 258 1.65 -20.72 -3.22
N PHE A 259 1.99 -20.02 -4.31
CA PHE A 259 3.33 -19.49 -4.54
C PHE A 259 3.25 -17.97 -4.58
N ASP A 260 3.80 -17.34 -3.57
CA ASP A 260 3.72 -15.90 -3.36
C ASP A 260 4.94 -15.19 -3.97
N ILE A 261 4.72 -14.05 -4.61
CA ILE A 261 5.79 -13.28 -5.26
C ILE A 261 5.79 -11.87 -4.71
N VAL A 262 6.98 -11.36 -4.31
CA VAL A 262 7.22 -9.93 -4.12
C VAL A 262 8.52 -9.59 -4.83
N GLN A 263 8.46 -8.70 -5.82
CA GLN A 263 9.61 -8.38 -6.66
C GLN A 263 9.70 -6.90 -7.01
N ASN A 264 10.93 -6.42 -7.20
CA ASN A 264 11.22 -5.06 -7.64
C ASN A 264 10.62 -4.01 -6.70
N VAL A 265 11.01 -4.05 -5.44
CA VAL A 265 10.54 -3.09 -4.44
C VAL A 265 11.70 -2.22 -3.98
N THR A 266 11.49 -0.92 -3.97
CA THR A 266 12.43 0.03 -3.39
C THR A 266 11.71 0.83 -2.30
N ALA A 267 12.29 0.83 -1.09
CA ALA A 267 11.89 1.71 0.00
C ALA A 267 13.08 2.57 0.39
N HIS A 268 12.97 3.89 0.23
CA HIS A 268 14.08 4.77 0.54
C HIS A 268 13.65 6.09 1.19
N ASN A 269 14.60 6.74 1.92
CA ASN A 269 14.37 7.96 2.68
C ASN A 269 13.23 7.78 3.71
N ILE A 270 13.37 6.80 4.58
CA ILE A 270 12.37 6.43 5.58
C ILE A 270 12.86 6.84 6.97
N LYS A 271 11.99 7.51 7.72
CA LYS A 271 12.19 7.72 9.16
C LYS A 271 11.25 6.78 9.91
N MET A 272 11.82 6.07 10.89
CA MET A 272 11.08 5.17 11.77
C MET A 272 11.30 5.60 13.22
N SER A 273 10.23 5.85 13.95
CA SER A 273 10.30 6.25 15.36
C SER A 273 9.37 5.41 16.22
N ASP A 274 9.82 5.05 17.43
CA ASP A 274 9.01 4.29 18.40
C ASP A 274 8.35 3.05 17.77
N ALA A 275 9.08 2.33 16.92
CA ALA A 275 8.56 1.27 16.08
C ALA A 275 9.09 -0.11 16.50
N GLN A 276 8.35 -1.16 16.14
CA GLN A 276 8.78 -2.53 16.39
C GLN A 276 9.92 -2.94 15.46
N ASN A 277 9.78 -2.66 14.16
CA ASN A 277 10.82 -2.96 13.18
C ASN A 277 11.06 -1.78 12.24
N GLY A 278 12.21 -1.78 11.59
CA GLY A 278 12.54 -0.87 10.50
C GLY A 278 12.26 -1.53 9.13
N ALA A 279 13.32 -1.98 8.44
CA ALA A 279 13.25 -2.75 7.21
C ALA A 279 13.07 -4.24 7.51
N ARG A 280 11.97 -4.85 7.05
CA ARG A 280 11.62 -6.21 7.44
C ARG A 280 11.17 -7.08 6.26
N ILE A 281 11.63 -8.35 6.27
CA ILE A 281 11.10 -9.43 5.42
C ILE A 281 10.60 -10.55 6.34
N LYS A 282 9.38 -11.02 6.14
CA LYS A 282 8.75 -12.07 6.96
C LYS A 282 8.09 -13.14 6.10
N ALA A 283 8.44 -14.41 6.38
CA ALA A 283 7.90 -15.57 5.70
C ALA A 283 7.51 -16.67 6.69
N TRP A 284 6.40 -17.34 6.40
CA TRP A 284 5.91 -18.44 7.21
C TRP A 284 6.78 -19.68 7.08
N ALA A 285 6.94 -20.38 8.18
CA ALA A 285 7.44 -21.74 8.26
C ALA A 285 6.35 -22.65 8.82
N GLY A 286 6.56 -23.96 8.84
CA GLY A 286 5.61 -24.92 9.38
C GLY A 286 5.16 -25.98 8.38
N GLN A 287 4.46 -27.01 8.87
CA GLN A 287 4.11 -28.18 8.08
C GLN A 287 3.16 -27.93 6.90
N ASN A 288 2.23 -27.00 7.03
CA ASN A 288 1.17 -26.73 6.06
C ASN A 288 1.24 -25.28 5.56
N VAL A 289 2.40 -24.88 5.06
CA VAL A 289 2.63 -23.56 4.49
C VAL A 289 2.75 -23.62 2.98
N GLY A 290 2.65 -22.48 2.33
CA GLY A 290 2.92 -22.31 0.91
C GLY A 290 4.40 -22.14 0.64
N SER A 291 4.70 -21.48 -0.46
CA SER A 291 6.05 -21.13 -0.89
C SER A 291 6.05 -19.74 -1.53
N GLY A 292 7.21 -19.25 -1.91
CA GLY A 292 7.27 -17.96 -2.59
C GLY A 292 8.68 -17.53 -2.96
N ILE A 293 8.75 -16.31 -3.50
CA ILE A 293 9.99 -15.63 -3.79
C ILE A 293 9.89 -14.15 -3.45
N VAL A 294 10.89 -13.66 -2.75
CA VAL A 294 11.17 -12.24 -2.52
C VAL A 294 12.44 -11.92 -3.28
N GLN A 295 12.38 -11.03 -4.28
CA GLN A 295 13.52 -10.78 -5.14
C GLN A 295 13.65 -9.32 -5.54
N ASN A 296 14.90 -8.84 -5.61
CA ASN A 296 15.22 -7.47 -6.00
C ASN A 296 14.53 -6.43 -5.11
N ILE A 297 14.87 -6.46 -3.82
CA ILE A 297 14.34 -5.55 -2.82
C ILE A 297 15.46 -4.65 -2.30
N THR A 298 15.22 -3.36 -2.28
CA THR A 298 16.17 -2.38 -1.74
C THR A 298 15.52 -1.58 -0.62
N PHE A 299 16.12 -1.64 0.57
CA PHE A 299 15.85 -0.75 1.69
C PHE A 299 17.05 0.17 1.85
N SER A 300 16.86 1.48 1.69
CA SER A 300 17.97 2.42 1.74
C SER A 300 17.62 3.75 2.40
N ASN A 301 18.62 4.37 3.03
CA ASN A 301 18.46 5.67 3.69
C ASN A 301 17.37 5.63 4.78
N PHE A 302 17.48 4.69 5.72
CA PHE A 302 16.60 4.62 6.88
C PHE A 302 17.26 5.33 8.06
N VAL A 303 16.48 6.19 8.73
CA VAL A 303 16.86 6.79 10.01
C VAL A 303 15.93 6.25 11.08
N VAL A 304 16.47 5.52 12.05
CA VAL A 304 15.70 4.88 13.12
C VAL A 304 15.93 5.55 14.46
N SER A 305 14.87 5.69 15.25
CA SER A 305 14.92 6.25 16.60
C SER A 305 13.98 5.44 17.50
N ASN A 306 14.55 4.75 18.49
CA ASN A 306 13.78 3.88 19.40
C ASN A 306 12.99 2.79 18.64
N VAL A 307 13.69 2.08 17.73
CA VAL A 307 13.14 0.97 16.94
C VAL A 307 13.69 -0.33 17.50
N ASP A 308 12.82 -1.31 17.79
CA ASP A 308 13.24 -2.54 18.48
C ASP A 308 14.19 -3.38 17.62
N HIS A 309 13.80 -3.65 16.35
CA HIS A 309 14.63 -4.39 15.39
C HIS A 309 14.75 -3.60 14.08
N PRO A 310 15.78 -2.77 13.90
CA PRO A 310 15.96 -1.94 12.70
C PRO A 310 16.03 -2.71 11.39
N VAL A 311 16.66 -3.88 11.34
CA VAL A 311 16.85 -4.70 10.14
C VAL A 311 16.51 -6.16 10.43
N VAL A 312 15.56 -6.73 9.67
CA VAL A 312 15.05 -8.09 9.95
C VAL A 312 14.80 -8.89 8.67
N ILE A 313 15.31 -10.12 8.64
CA ILE A 313 14.78 -11.24 7.86
C ILE A 313 14.31 -12.31 8.84
N ASP A 314 13.02 -12.65 8.80
CA ASP A 314 12.41 -13.66 9.65
C ASP A 314 11.67 -14.70 8.81
N GLN A 315 12.29 -15.87 8.64
CA GLN A 315 11.69 -17.03 7.96
C GLN A 315 11.04 -18.04 8.92
N CYS A 316 10.89 -17.67 10.19
CA CYS A 316 10.12 -18.41 11.18
C CYS A 316 8.89 -17.63 11.66
N TYR A 317 8.40 -16.69 10.83
CA TYR A 317 7.32 -15.77 11.19
C TYR A 317 6.06 -16.52 11.68
N MET A 318 5.56 -16.14 12.86
CA MET A 318 4.38 -16.74 13.51
C MET A 318 4.49 -18.26 13.75
N THR A 319 5.70 -18.80 13.81
CA THR A 319 5.97 -20.23 13.96
C THR A 319 6.87 -20.44 15.17
N SER A 320 6.65 -21.45 15.97
CA SER A 320 7.53 -21.77 17.09
C SER A 320 8.93 -22.17 16.57
N ALA A 321 9.98 -21.89 17.33
CA ALA A 321 11.35 -22.25 16.94
C ALA A 321 11.49 -23.76 16.64
N SER A 322 10.84 -24.61 17.44
CA SER A 322 10.87 -26.07 17.24
C SER A 322 10.16 -26.52 15.97
N GLU A 323 9.06 -25.92 15.60
CA GLU A 323 8.33 -26.22 14.36
C GLU A 323 9.04 -25.65 13.16
N CYS A 324 9.61 -24.45 13.26
CA CYS A 324 10.41 -23.83 12.21
C CYS A 324 11.67 -24.66 11.89
N ALA A 325 12.36 -25.17 12.89
CA ALA A 325 13.51 -26.07 12.70
C ALA A 325 13.12 -27.39 12.04
N GLN A 326 11.93 -27.92 12.33
CA GLN A 326 11.44 -29.17 11.73
C GLN A 326 10.90 -28.97 10.31
N PHE A 327 10.25 -27.84 10.05
CA PHE A 327 9.61 -27.46 8.79
C PHE A 327 10.00 -26.03 8.40
N PRO A 328 11.21 -25.81 7.88
CA PRO A 328 11.69 -24.49 7.47
C PRO A 328 10.79 -23.84 6.39
N SER A 329 10.90 -22.53 6.24
CA SER A 329 10.18 -21.80 5.21
C SER A 329 10.54 -22.26 3.80
N ASN A 330 9.53 -22.33 2.94
CA ASN A 330 9.70 -22.63 1.50
C ASN A 330 9.82 -21.37 0.62
N THR A 331 10.00 -20.19 1.24
CA THR A 331 10.13 -18.92 0.53
C THR A 331 11.61 -18.66 0.23
N PHE A 332 11.93 -18.35 -1.01
CA PHE A 332 13.25 -17.85 -1.40
C PHE A 332 13.34 -16.35 -1.20
N ILE A 333 14.49 -15.88 -0.75
CA ILE A 333 14.79 -14.45 -0.52
C ILE A 333 16.10 -14.15 -1.23
N GLU A 334 16.03 -13.40 -2.33
CA GLU A 334 17.14 -13.22 -3.26
C GLU A 334 17.33 -11.76 -3.65
N ASP A 335 18.57 -11.33 -3.85
CA ASP A 335 18.89 -9.99 -4.33
C ASP A 335 18.33 -8.90 -3.39
N ILE A 336 18.70 -8.94 -2.14
CA ILE A 336 18.24 -7.99 -1.11
C ILE A 336 19.36 -7.04 -0.73
N VAL A 337 19.06 -5.75 -0.68
CA VAL A 337 20.01 -4.71 -0.29
C VAL A 337 19.46 -3.94 0.92
N PHE A 338 20.23 -3.93 2.01
CA PHE A 338 20.05 -3.05 3.16
C PHE A 338 21.21 -2.04 3.16
N ARG A 339 20.93 -0.76 2.89
CA ARG A 339 21.99 0.24 2.69
C ARG A 339 21.69 1.56 3.40
N ASN A 340 22.71 2.14 4.02
CA ASN A 340 22.63 3.43 4.71
C ASN A 340 21.47 3.45 5.71
N ILE A 341 21.54 2.57 6.70
CA ILE A 341 20.56 2.47 7.80
C ILE A 341 21.24 2.89 9.08
N SER A 342 20.75 3.95 9.73
CA SER A 342 21.42 4.55 10.86
C SER A 342 20.48 4.94 11.99
N GLY A 343 21.01 5.01 13.21
CA GLY A 343 20.26 5.49 14.37
C GLY A 343 20.35 4.59 15.59
N VAL A 344 19.37 4.71 16.49
CA VAL A 344 19.35 4.04 17.78
C VAL A 344 18.17 3.10 17.89
N SER A 345 18.42 1.84 18.23
CA SER A 345 17.38 0.86 18.54
C SER A 345 16.83 1.05 19.97
N SER A 346 15.71 0.41 20.28
CA SER A 346 15.20 0.30 21.66
C SER A 346 15.73 -0.95 22.38
N GLY A 347 16.20 -1.95 21.65
CA GLY A 347 16.79 -3.19 22.15
C GLY A 347 18.29 -3.32 21.86
N SER A 348 18.92 -4.43 22.26
CA SER A 348 20.32 -4.73 21.95
C SER A 348 20.51 -5.23 20.52
N THR A 349 19.57 -6.05 19.98
CA THR A 349 19.64 -6.62 18.64
C THR A 349 19.22 -5.60 17.60
N VAL A 350 20.17 -5.11 16.82
CA VAL A 350 19.94 -4.06 15.82
C VAL A 350 19.69 -4.61 14.42
N ALA A 351 20.17 -5.83 14.17
CA ALA A 351 19.92 -6.54 12.92
C ALA A 351 19.82 -8.05 13.18
N SER A 352 18.83 -8.70 12.59
CA SER A 352 18.58 -10.13 12.74
C SER A 352 18.19 -10.73 11.38
N LEU A 353 19.14 -11.44 10.74
CA LEU A 353 18.99 -12.00 9.40
C LEU A 353 18.89 -13.53 9.49
N ASN A 354 17.73 -14.01 9.92
CA ASN A 354 17.48 -15.42 10.17
C ASN A 354 16.78 -16.08 8.98
N CYS A 355 17.59 -16.79 8.18
CA CYS A 355 17.16 -17.51 7.01
C CYS A 355 16.91 -18.98 7.30
N SER A 356 16.06 -19.61 6.50
CA SER A 356 15.90 -21.06 6.48
C SER A 356 17.10 -21.71 5.78
N PRO A 357 17.44 -23.00 6.12
CA PRO A 357 18.54 -23.71 5.50
C PRO A 357 18.34 -23.98 4.01
N ASP A 358 19.27 -24.68 3.38
CA ASP A 358 19.24 -25.07 1.96
C ASP A 358 19.24 -23.90 0.96
N GLY A 359 19.97 -22.81 1.28
CA GLY A 359 20.15 -21.69 0.37
C GLY A 359 18.88 -20.88 0.13
N ARG A 360 18.01 -20.76 1.12
CA ARG A 360 16.79 -19.97 1.01
C ARG A 360 17.04 -18.47 0.91
N CYS A 361 18.18 -17.97 1.41
CA CYS A 361 18.60 -16.58 1.25
C CYS A 361 19.89 -16.53 0.44
N THR A 362 19.87 -15.80 -0.68
CA THR A 362 21.03 -15.62 -1.55
C THR A 362 21.20 -14.18 -1.97
N ASN A 363 22.45 -13.75 -2.14
CA ASN A 363 22.79 -12.38 -2.55
C ASN A 363 22.16 -11.33 -1.63
N ILE A 364 22.47 -11.42 -0.34
CA ILE A 364 22.03 -10.45 0.68
C ILE A 364 23.19 -9.48 0.92
N GLU A 365 22.99 -8.22 0.60
CA GLU A 365 23.97 -7.14 0.73
C GLU A 365 23.60 -6.24 1.91
N VAL A 366 24.57 -5.95 2.77
CA VAL A 366 24.46 -5.06 3.93
C VAL A 366 25.56 -4.02 3.87
N ASP A 367 25.18 -2.77 3.58
CA ASP A 367 26.12 -1.67 3.40
C ASP A 367 25.79 -0.48 4.31
N ASP A 368 26.81 0.15 4.86
CA ASP A 368 26.71 1.39 5.65
C ASP A 368 25.63 1.28 6.75
N LEU A 369 25.73 0.21 7.57
CA LEU A 369 24.90 0.04 8.76
C LEU A 369 25.55 0.75 9.94
N ASN A 370 24.98 1.88 10.36
CA ASN A 370 25.46 2.67 11.50
C ASN A 370 24.41 2.67 12.63
N LEU A 371 24.22 1.51 13.23
CA LEU A 371 23.20 1.24 14.25
C LEU A 371 23.83 1.11 15.64
N SER A 372 23.16 1.67 16.63
CA SER A 372 23.56 1.56 18.03
C SER A 372 22.44 1.05 18.92
N ALA A 373 22.80 0.32 19.96
CA ALA A 373 21.89 -0.08 21.02
C ALA A 373 21.75 1.04 22.08
N PRO A 374 20.69 1.04 22.90
CA PRO A 374 20.49 2.05 23.93
C PRO A 374 21.53 1.95 25.06
N SER A 375 22.16 0.77 25.23
CA SER A 375 23.23 0.52 26.17
C SER A 375 24.11 -0.64 25.71
N GLY A 376 25.41 -0.51 25.85
CA GLY A 376 26.37 -1.53 25.43
C GLY A 376 26.61 -1.59 23.93
N PRO A 377 27.33 -2.60 23.43
CA PRO A 377 27.54 -2.81 22.01
C PRO A 377 26.22 -3.30 21.35
N PRO A 378 25.99 -2.94 20.09
CA PRO A 378 24.86 -3.49 19.34
C PRO A 378 25.12 -4.96 18.97
N ASP A 379 24.03 -5.77 18.99
CA ASP A 379 24.06 -7.16 18.58
C ASP A 379 23.58 -7.31 17.12
N PHE A 380 24.36 -8.03 16.33
CA PHE A 380 24.05 -8.42 14.97
C PHE A 380 23.93 -9.95 14.92
N GLU A 381 22.81 -10.46 14.45
CA GLU A 381 22.50 -11.89 14.40
C GLU A 381 22.25 -12.35 12.97
N CYS A 382 22.73 -13.55 12.64
CA CYS A 382 22.43 -14.17 11.36
C CYS A 382 22.47 -15.70 11.43
N SER A 383 21.71 -16.36 10.56
CA SER A 383 21.76 -17.81 10.35
C SER A 383 21.45 -18.18 8.90
N ASN A 384 22.07 -19.24 8.38
CA ASN A 384 21.84 -19.83 7.06
C ASN A 384 21.92 -18.82 5.89
N VAL A 385 22.79 -17.82 5.99
CA VAL A 385 22.97 -16.79 4.96
C VAL A 385 24.44 -16.42 4.78
N VAL A 386 24.82 -16.12 3.54
CA VAL A 386 26.11 -15.51 3.24
C VAL A 386 25.86 -14.05 2.91
N LEU A 387 26.46 -13.18 3.71
CA LEU A 387 26.33 -11.74 3.58
C LEU A 387 27.45 -11.17 2.71
N SER A 388 27.15 -10.11 2.00
CA SER A 388 28.08 -9.26 1.27
C SER A 388 27.91 -7.80 1.65
N GLY A 389 28.83 -6.94 1.18
CA GLY A 389 28.82 -5.51 1.50
C GLY A 389 29.80 -5.17 2.63
N ASP A 390 29.99 -3.87 2.87
CA ASP A 390 30.99 -3.36 3.83
C ASP A 390 30.60 -3.58 5.30
N SER A 391 29.31 -3.74 5.58
CA SER A 391 28.79 -4.01 6.92
C SER A 391 28.62 -5.50 7.25
N ALA A 392 28.97 -6.40 6.32
CA ALA A 392 28.90 -7.85 6.56
C ALA A 392 29.81 -8.30 7.73
N GLU A 393 30.94 -7.60 7.95
CA GLU A 393 31.87 -7.87 9.05
C GLU A 393 31.31 -7.55 10.46
N LEU A 394 30.19 -6.81 10.55
CA LEU A 394 29.50 -6.55 11.82
C LEU A 394 28.78 -7.79 12.37
N PHE A 395 28.45 -8.72 11.49
CA PHE A 395 27.78 -9.96 11.83
C PHE A 395 28.78 -11.05 12.22
N PRO A 396 28.41 -11.95 13.15
CA PRO A 396 29.19 -13.14 13.42
C PRO A 396 29.22 -14.06 12.19
N GLU A 397 29.98 -15.15 12.24
CA GLU A 397 29.83 -16.23 11.27
C GLU A 397 28.38 -16.75 11.34
N CYS A 398 27.62 -16.64 10.23
CA CYS A 398 26.23 -17.05 10.20
C CYS A 398 26.12 -18.57 10.23
N SER A 399 25.78 -19.11 11.40
CA SER A 399 25.73 -20.56 11.62
C SER A 399 24.69 -21.24 10.74
N GLU A 400 25.04 -22.42 10.21
CA GLU A 400 24.07 -23.34 9.64
C GLU A 400 23.28 -24.00 10.80
N THR A 401 21.95 -23.91 10.76
CA THR A 401 21.07 -24.44 11.80
C THR A 401 20.08 -25.47 11.23
#